data_dc6c447ab2677d30d1960e05b6fd20a0
#
_entry.id   dc6c447ab2677d30d1960e05b6fd20a0
#
_cell.length_a   1.000
_cell.length_b   1.000
_cell.length_c   1.000
_cell.angle_alpha   90.00
_cell.angle_beta   90.00
_cell.angle_gamma   90.00
#
_symmetry.space_group_name_H-M   'P 1'
#
loop_
_entity.id
_entity.type
_entity.pdbx_description
1 polymer ?
#
loop_
_entity_poly.entity_id
_entity_poly.type
_entity_poly.pdbx_seq_one_letter_code
_entity_poly.pdbx_strand_id
1 'polypeptide(L)'
;MKVAVPQATISWEAAHAAVAAAVEKAEALGVRINVGVADASGNLVAFLRMPGAFPQSIAIAIDKAYTAGGFGFPTGKWMDVCAGNEGMKLGISAQPRLVVFGGGL
;
A
#
# COMPACT_ATOMS: atom_id res chain seq x y z
N MET A 1 5.52 29.10 19.14
CA MET A 1 5.33 28.11 18.09
C MET A 1 4.87 26.79 18.70
N LYS A 2 4.12 26.01 17.93
CA LYS A 2 3.76 24.67 18.35
C LYS A 2 4.93 23.71 18.05
N VAL A 3 5.34 22.94 19.05
CA VAL A 3 6.41 21.94 18.91
C VAL A 3 5.86 20.55 18.59
N ALA A 4 4.55 20.35 18.70
CA ALA A 4 3.87 19.10 18.39
C ALA A 4 2.43 19.39 17.96
N VAL A 5 1.88 18.53 17.12
CA VAL A 5 0.48 18.58 16.68
C VAL A 5 -0.15 17.20 16.82
N PRO A 6 -1.46 17.12 17.17
CA PRO A 6 -2.15 15.84 17.20
C PRO A 6 -2.25 15.27 15.79
N GLN A 7 -2.14 13.94 15.66
CA GLN A 7 -2.28 13.23 14.41
C GLN A 7 -3.04 11.92 14.65
N ALA A 8 -4.08 11.70 13.86
CA ALA A 8 -4.82 10.44 13.91
C ALA A 8 -4.07 9.35 13.12
N THR A 9 -4.07 8.14 13.66
CA THR A 9 -3.53 6.98 12.98
C THR A 9 -4.51 5.82 13.09
N ILE A 10 -4.43 4.86 12.15
CA ILE A 10 -5.29 3.68 12.17
C ILE A 10 -5.01 2.82 13.42
N SER A 11 -6.06 2.31 14.07
CA SER A 11 -5.91 1.34 15.15
C SER A 11 -5.49 -0.02 14.59
N TRP A 12 -4.83 -0.85 15.44
CA TRP A 12 -4.48 -2.20 15.02
C TRP A 12 -5.73 -3.06 14.77
N GLU A 13 -6.81 -2.82 15.52
CA GLU A 13 -8.07 -3.54 15.34
C GLU A 13 -8.67 -3.25 13.96
N ALA A 14 -8.66 -2.00 13.54
CA ALA A 14 -9.16 -1.62 12.21
C ALA A 14 -8.26 -2.18 11.10
N ALA A 15 -6.95 -2.14 11.28
CA ALA A 15 -6.01 -2.73 10.33
C ALA A 15 -6.21 -4.24 10.19
N HIS A 16 -6.40 -4.95 11.30
CA HIS A 16 -6.70 -6.38 11.31
C HIS A 16 -8.02 -6.67 10.58
N ALA A 17 -9.07 -5.89 10.85
CA ALA A 17 -10.36 -6.05 10.18
C ALA A 17 -10.23 -5.84 8.66
N ALA A 18 -9.44 -4.88 8.22
CA ALA A 18 -9.20 -4.62 6.80
C ALA A 18 -8.49 -5.80 6.13
N VAL A 19 -7.47 -6.37 6.78
CA VAL A 19 -6.78 -7.57 6.29
C VAL A 19 -7.75 -8.74 6.18
N ALA A 20 -8.55 -9.00 7.22
CA ALA A 20 -9.52 -10.09 7.23
C ALA A 20 -10.54 -9.94 6.09
N ALA A 21 -11.06 -8.73 5.87
CA ALA A 21 -12.02 -8.46 4.79
C ALA A 21 -11.40 -8.69 3.41
N ALA A 22 -10.14 -8.29 3.21
CA ALA A 22 -9.44 -8.52 1.95
C ALA A 22 -9.24 -10.03 1.68
N VAL A 23 -8.87 -10.81 2.70
CA VAL A 23 -8.69 -12.25 2.60
C VAL A 23 -10.04 -12.94 2.28
N GLU A 24 -11.11 -12.56 2.95
CA GLU A 24 -12.45 -13.10 2.68
C GLU A 24 -12.87 -12.81 1.24
N LYS A 25 -12.62 -11.61 0.75
CA LYS A 25 -12.93 -11.25 -0.64
C LYS A 25 -12.09 -12.05 -1.63
N ALA A 26 -10.82 -12.25 -1.36
CA ALA A 26 -9.93 -13.05 -2.19
C ALA A 26 -10.40 -14.51 -2.26
N GLU A 27 -10.80 -15.10 -1.13
CA GLU A 27 -11.37 -16.44 -1.11
C GLU A 27 -12.64 -16.54 -1.95
N ALA A 28 -13.54 -15.56 -1.82
CA ALA A 28 -14.77 -15.51 -2.61
C ALA A 28 -14.48 -15.40 -4.11
N LEU A 29 -13.40 -14.73 -4.50
CA LEU A 29 -12.98 -14.61 -5.91
C LEU A 29 -12.13 -15.80 -6.40
N GLY A 30 -11.74 -16.71 -5.50
CA GLY A 30 -10.89 -17.85 -5.86
C GLY A 30 -9.45 -17.47 -6.14
N VAL A 31 -8.96 -16.36 -5.58
CA VAL A 31 -7.57 -15.89 -5.73
C VAL A 31 -6.85 -15.91 -4.39
N ARG A 32 -5.52 -15.93 -4.45
CA ARG A 32 -4.65 -15.90 -3.29
C ARG A 32 -3.80 -14.64 -3.33
N ILE A 33 -3.80 -13.91 -2.21
CA ILE A 33 -3.17 -12.59 -2.16
C ILE A 33 -2.19 -12.48 -1.01
N ASN A 34 -1.30 -11.50 -1.13
CA ASN A 34 -0.64 -10.85 -0.03
C ASN A 34 -1.36 -9.52 0.21
N VAL A 35 -1.67 -9.19 1.45
CA VAL A 35 -2.32 -7.94 1.80
C VAL A 35 -1.59 -7.24 2.93
N GLY A 36 -1.26 -5.98 2.73
CA GLY A 36 -0.66 -5.12 3.75
C GLY A 36 -1.52 -3.90 4.00
N VAL A 37 -1.58 -3.46 5.24
CA VAL A 37 -2.25 -2.22 5.66
C VAL A 37 -1.22 -1.34 6.33
N ALA A 38 -1.08 -0.12 5.83
CA ALA A 38 -0.18 0.89 6.38
C ALA A 38 -0.97 2.04 7.02
N ASP A 39 -0.33 2.75 7.93
CA ASP A 39 -0.85 3.99 8.46
C ASP A 39 -0.64 5.16 7.49
N ALA A 40 -1.11 6.35 7.84
CA ALA A 40 -1.00 7.54 7.01
C ALA A 40 0.44 8.04 6.81
N SER A 41 1.40 7.50 7.55
CA SER A 41 2.83 7.79 7.38
C SER A 41 3.54 6.70 6.56
N GLY A 42 2.81 5.70 6.09
CA GLY A 42 3.35 4.59 5.30
C GLY A 42 3.91 3.43 6.12
N ASN A 43 3.80 3.47 7.46
CA ASN A 43 4.27 2.38 8.31
C ASN A 43 3.34 1.17 8.23
N LEU A 44 3.90 -0.02 8.08
CA LEU A 44 3.13 -1.26 8.08
C LEU A 44 2.51 -1.49 9.45
N VAL A 45 1.20 -1.73 9.47
CA VAL A 45 0.44 -2.01 10.71
C VAL A 45 -0.01 -3.47 10.74
N ALA A 46 -0.45 -4.03 9.61
CA ALA A 46 -0.89 -5.41 9.52
C ALA A 46 -0.54 -6.01 8.16
N PHE A 47 -0.27 -7.30 8.13
CA PHE A 47 0.07 -8.01 6.91
C PHE A 47 -0.38 -9.47 7.02
N LEU A 48 -0.83 -10.03 5.89
CA LEU A 48 -1.13 -11.45 5.78
C LEU A 48 -0.81 -11.98 4.39
N ARG A 49 -0.08 -13.09 4.33
CA ARG A 49 0.11 -13.86 3.11
C ARG A 49 -0.81 -15.08 3.16
N MET A 50 -1.73 -15.19 2.20
CA MET A 50 -2.52 -16.41 2.06
C MET A 50 -1.63 -17.56 1.58
N PRO A 51 -1.87 -18.81 2.07
CA PRO A 51 -1.16 -19.97 1.53
C PRO A 51 -1.33 -20.05 0.00
N GLY A 52 -0.21 -20.20 -0.70
CA GLY A 52 -0.20 -20.27 -2.17
C GLY A 52 -0.04 -18.92 -2.87
N ALA A 53 -0.11 -17.79 -2.16
CA ALA A 53 0.23 -16.49 -2.76
C ALA A 53 1.74 -16.44 -3.06
N PHE A 54 2.10 -15.67 -4.09
CA PHE A 54 3.50 -15.59 -4.53
C PHE A 54 4.39 -14.96 -3.45
N PRO A 55 5.44 -15.66 -2.98
CA PRO A 55 6.37 -15.08 -1.99
C PRO A 55 7.03 -13.79 -2.49
N GLN A 56 7.29 -13.68 -3.78
CA GLN A 56 7.89 -12.51 -4.40
C GLN A 56 6.99 -11.27 -4.31
N SER A 57 5.68 -11.48 -4.12
CA SER A 57 4.73 -10.37 -3.99
C SER A 57 4.57 -9.87 -2.55
N ILE A 58 5.23 -10.47 -1.57
CA ILE A 58 5.19 -10.01 -0.18
C ILE A 58 5.72 -8.57 -0.09
N ALA A 59 6.93 -8.34 -0.56
CA ALA A 59 7.54 -7.01 -0.54
C ALA A 59 6.75 -6.02 -1.39
N ILE A 60 6.23 -6.45 -2.53
CA ILE A 60 5.41 -5.59 -3.41
C ILE A 60 4.15 -5.13 -2.67
N ALA A 61 3.45 -6.02 -1.98
CA ALA A 61 2.24 -5.67 -1.23
C ALA A 61 2.54 -4.68 -0.11
N ILE A 62 3.61 -4.90 0.64
CA ILE A 62 4.05 -3.99 1.70
C ILE A 62 4.42 -2.63 1.11
N ASP A 63 5.14 -2.61 0.01
CA ASP A 63 5.58 -1.37 -0.63
C ASP A 63 4.41 -0.62 -1.31
N LYS A 64 3.40 -1.32 -1.82
CA LYS A 64 2.16 -0.66 -2.27
C LYS A 64 1.45 0.04 -1.13
N ALA A 65 1.33 -0.61 0.02
CA ALA A 65 0.73 0.00 1.21
C ALA A 65 1.55 1.21 1.69
N TYR A 66 2.87 1.08 1.72
CA TYR A 66 3.80 2.17 2.04
C TYR A 66 3.60 3.37 1.10
N THR A 67 3.55 3.11 -0.19
CA THR A 67 3.43 4.16 -1.21
C THR A 67 2.07 4.86 -1.12
N ALA A 68 0.97 4.10 -1.08
CA ALA A 68 -0.37 4.68 -0.99
C ALA A 68 -0.59 5.43 0.34
N GLY A 69 -0.13 4.86 1.46
CA GLY A 69 -0.26 5.48 2.77
C GLY A 69 0.54 6.77 2.89
N GLY A 70 1.77 6.77 2.40
CA GLY A 70 2.66 7.93 2.49
C GLY A 70 2.27 9.08 1.56
N PHE A 71 1.87 8.78 0.34
CA PHE A 71 1.49 9.81 -0.65
C PHE A 71 0.01 10.20 -0.60
N GLY A 72 -0.85 9.36 -0.02
CA GLY A 72 -2.26 9.69 0.17
C GLY A 72 -3.13 9.53 -1.07
N PHE A 73 -2.68 8.77 -2.08
CA PHE A 73 -3.50 8.42 -3.25
C PHE A 73 -3.18 7.00 -3.73
N PRO A 74 -4.12 6.36 -4.46
CA PRO A 74 -3.90 5.00 -4.96
C PRO A 74 -2.68 4.89 -5.88
N THR A 75 -1.93 3.80 -5.77
CA THR A 75 -0.72 3.58 -6.58
C THR A 75 -1.00 3.52 -8.08
N GLY A 76 -2.22 3.14 -8.48
CA GLY A 76 -2.63 3.14 -9.89
C GLY A 76 -2.74 4.53 -10.52
N LYS A 77 -2.70 5.61 -9.72
CA LYS A 77 -2.76 6.99 -10.23
C LYS A 77 -1.40 7.58 -10.58
N TRP A 78 -0.30 6.91 -10.28
CA TRP A 78 1.05 7.46 -10.51
C TRP A 78 1.30 7.85 -11.96
N MET A 79 0.84 7.06 -12.92
CA MET A 79 1.05 7.39 -14.32
C MET A 79 0.30 8.65 -14.76
N ASP A 80 -0.87 8.90 -14.19
CA ASP A 80 -1.60 10.15 -14.40
C ASP A 80 -0.87 11.34 -13.76
N VAL A 81 -0.36 11.15 -12.53
CA VAL A 81 0.42 12.19 -11.83
C VAL A 81 1.68 12.57 -12.63
N CYS A 82 2.34 11.58 -13.25
CA CYS A 82 3.56 11.79 -14.04
C CYS A 82 3.28 12.14 -15.50
N ALA A 83 2.02 12.25 -15.92
CA ALA A 83 1.67 12.49 -17.30
C ALA A 83 2.32 13.79 -17.81
N GLY A 84 3.00 13.70 -18.97
CA GLY A 84 3.71 14.83 -19.55
C GLY A 84 5.05 15.17 -18.88
N ASN A 85 5.50 14.39 -17.90
CA ASN A 85 6.76 14.62 -17.20
C ASN A 85 7.59 13.32 -17.15
N GLU A 86 8.35 13.06 -18.22
CA GLU A 86 9.17 11.85 -18.32
C GLU A 86 10.28 11.80 -17.26
N GLY A 87 10.88 12.93 -16.91
CA GLY A 87 11.90 12.97 -15.86
C GLY A 87 11.36 12.53 -14.50
N MET A 88 10.20 13.03 -14.14
CA MET A 88 9.51 12.63 -12.91
C MET A 88 9.12 11.15 -12.93
N LYS A 89 8.57 10.67 -14.05
CA LYS A 89 8.17 9.28 -14.24
C LYS A 89 9.36 8.33 -14.04
N LEU A 90 10.50 8.62 -14.65
CA LEU A 90 11.71 7.81 -14.50
C LEU A 90 12.28 7.90 -13.09
N GLY A 91 12.30 9.09 -12.50
CA GLY A 91 12.84 9.32 -11.17
C GLY A 91 12.03 8.63 -10.07
N ILE A 92 10.72 8.76 -10.11
CA ILE A 92 9.83 8.11 -9.13
C ILE A 92 9.89 6.58 -9.29
N SER A 93 9.88 6.08 -10.52
CA SER A 93 9.94 4.63 -10.78
C SER A 93 11.26 3.99 -10.30
N ALA A 94 12.32 4.76 -10.17
CA ALA A 94 13.63 4.30 -9.72
C ALA A 94 13.79 4.36 -8.19
N GLN A 95 12.86 4.98 -7.47
CA GLN A 95 12.97 5.09 -6.01
C GLN A 95 12.71 3.74 -5.33
N PRO A 96 13.53 3.36 -4.33
CA PRO A 96 13.27 2.16 -3.54
C PRO A 96 11.90 2.22 -2.89
N ARG A 97 11.19 1.09 -2.88
CA ARG A 97 9.90 0.90 -2.23
C ARG A 97 8.72 1.67 -2.84
N LEU A 98 8.93 2.57 -3.81
CA LEU A 98 7.81 3.25 -4.47
C LEU A 98 7.24 2.35 -5.56
N VAL A 99 5.97 1.99 -5.42
CA VAL A 99 5.25 1.18 -6.40
C VAL A 99 4.31 2.09 -7.17
N VAL A 100 4.48 2.11 -8.50
CA VAL A 100 3.80 3.07 -9.38
C VAL A 100 2.76 2.42 -10.29
N PHE A 101 2.30 1.25 -9.93
CA PHE A 101 1.22 0.52 -10.62
C PHE A 101 0.14 0.08 -9.63
N GLY A 102 -1.04 -0.29 -10.16
CA GLY A 102 -2.22 -0.52 -9.36
C GLY A 102 -2.12 -1.61 -8.29
N GLY A 103 -2.93 -1.47 -7.26
CA GLY A 103 -3.08 -2.39 -6.14
C GLY A 103 -2.93 -1.76 -4.76
N GLY A 104 -2.34 -0.59 -4.63
CA GLY A 104 -2.36 0.22 -3.41
C GLY A 104 -3.55 1.19 -3.46
N LEU A 105 -4.35 1.20 -2.42
CA LEU A 105 -5.61 1.94 -2.36
C LEU A 105 -5.57 3.08 -1.34
#